data_2f9c10ba658b39ec0e5fd878b2b00c3c
#
_entry.id   2f9c10ba658b39ec0e5fd878b2b00c3c
#
_cell.length_a   1.000
_cell.length_b   1.000
_cell.length_c   1.000
_cell.angle_alpha   90.00
_cell.angle_beta   90.00
_cell.angle_gamma   90.00
#
_symmetry.space_group_name_H-M   'P 1'
#
loop_
_entity.id
_entity.type
_entity.pdbx_description
1 polymer ?
#
loop_
_entity_poly.entity_id
_entity_poly.type
_entity_poly.pdbx_seq_one_letter_code
_entity_poly.pdbx_strand_id
1 'polypeptide(L)'
;MRTLLYILFACFWICSVPAGVRAGDHKAEKEKKLSVDGPYVFHLPDGGLRVIAVNKERKLTDTVYAEVPENLLLTVIPHKYGHPFQVRLQKPERQPWNMMPAEKILVLSDPHGDFHSFISILRAQKVIDEEYNWSFGKNQLVVIGDVFDRGEDVTAIFWLLYKLQQEALAAGGRSLFLLGNHEEMELRGNVRYAKDKYKNLADTLKVKYKD
;
A
#
# COMPACT_ATOMS: atom_id res chain seq x y z
N MET A 1 22.35 -15.52 -8.13
CA MET A 1 21.80 -14.16 -8.19
C MET A 1 20.40 -14.21 -7.60
N ARG A 2 20.29 -13.83 -6.32
CA ARG A 2 19.01 -13.85 -5.59
C ARG A 2 18.26 -12.55 -5.87
N THR A 3 17.11 -12.66 -6.44
CA THR A 3 16.31 -11.61 -7.02
C THR A 3 15.53 -10.87 -5.95
N LEU A 4 15.86 -9.63 -5.80
CA LEU A 4 15.12 -8.64 -5.01
C LEU A 4 13.99 -8.08 -5.88
N LEU A 5 12.76 -8.46 -5.63
CA LEU A 5 11.60 -7.67 -6.02
C LEU A 5 10.37 -8.02 -5.16
N TYR A 6 10.51 -7.83 -3.84
CA TYR A 6 9.39 -7.78 -2.91
C TYR A 6 9.33 -6.38 -2.31
N ILE A 7 9.25 -5.36 -3.17
CA ILE A 7 9.31 -3.96 -2.76
C ILE A 7 7.97 -3.33 -3.08
N LEU A 8 7.00 -3.64 -2.25
CA LEU A 8 5.84 -2.76 -2.15
C LEU A 8 5.27 -2.66 -0.73
N PHE A 9 5.77 -3.45 0.23
CA PHE A 9 5.22 -3.41 1.58
C PHE A 9 6.22 -3.78 2.68
N ALA A 10 7.49 -3.59 2.53
CA ALA A 10 8.41 -4.02 3.57
C ALA A 10 9.58 -3.06 3.75
N CYS A 11 9.35 -1.98 4.45
CA CYS A 11 10.41 -1.28 5.13
C CYS A 11 10.21 -1.38 6.64
N PHE A 12 10.24 -2.62 7.17
CA PHE A 12 10.38 -2.82 8.60
C PHE A 12 11.34 -3.96 8.90
N TRP A 13 12.57 -3.58 9.15
CA TRP A 13 13.58 -4.49 9.69
C TRP A 13 13.34 -4.67 11.19
N ILE A 14 13.23 -5.91 11.63
CA ILE A 14 13.14 -6.28 13.05
C ILE A 14 14.55 -6.24 13.63
N CYS A 15 14.85 -5.24 14.47
CA CYS A 15 15.98 -5.30 15.38
C CYS A 15 15.50 -5.86 16.73
N SER A 16 16.16 -6.90 17.18
CA SER A 16 16.03 -7.53 18.49
C SER A 16 16.27 -6.53 19.64
N VAL A 17 15.37 -6.49 20.61
CA VAL A 17 15.43 -5.64 21.81
C VAL A 17 16.08 -6.42 22.95
N PRO A 18 17.11 -5.91 23.63
CA PRO A 18 17.53 -6.43 24.93
C PRO A 18 16.64 -5.88 26.04
N ALA A 19 16.25 -6.75 26.96
CA ALA A 19 15.50 -6.40 28.14
C ALA A 19 16.33 -5.57 29.13
N GLY A 20 15.78 -4.45 29.55
CA GLY A 20 16.33 -3.61 30.62
C GLY A 20 15.31 -2.60 31.09
N VAL A 21 14.53 -2.96 32.12
CA VAL A 21 13.55 -2.08 32.76
C VAL A 21 14.28 -1.10 33.68
N ARG A 22 14.10 0.20 33.45
CA ARG A 22 14.26 1.24 34.47
C ARG A 22 12.99 2.08 34.53
N ALA A 23 12.39 2.11 35.72
CA ALA A 23 11.27 3.02 36.03
C ALA A 23 11.80 4.47 36.02
N GLY A 24 11.13 5.34 35.30
CA GLY A 24 11.38 6.75 35.25
C GLY A 24 10.17 7.48 34.66
N ASP A 25 9.65 8.39 35.46
CA ASP A 25 8.64 9.45 35.23
C ASP A 25 7.64 9.28 34.06
N HIS A 26 6.45 8.86 34.42
CA HIS A 26 5.28 8.91 33.55
C HIS A 26 4.82 10.36 33.32
N LYS A 27 5.41 11.08 32.37
CA LYS A 27 4.64 12.08 31.63
C LYS A 27 3.56 11.32 30.87
N ALA A 28 2.29 11.65 31.16
CA ALA A 28 1.16 11.08 30.42
C ALA A 28 1.40 11.30 28.92
N GLU A 29 1.79 10.22 28.25
CA GLU A 29 1.98 10.20 26.80
C GLU A 29 0.58 10.43 26.20
N LYS A 30 0.39 11.56 25.50
CA LYS A 30 -0.85 11.81 24.78
C LYS A 30 -1.08 10.62 23.85
N GLU A 31 -2.13 9.86 24.12
CA GLU A 31 -2.53 8.71 23.32
C GLU A 31 -2.60 9.14 21.84
N LYS A 32 -1.67 8.66 21.03
CA LYS A 32 -1.59 9.04 19.62
C LYS A 32 -2.81 8.49 18.90
N LYS A 33 -3.61 9.40 18.35
CA LYS A 33 -4.86 9.05 17.71
C LYS A 33 -4.62 8.37 16.38
N LEU A 34 -4.93 7.06 16.29
CA LEU A 34 -4.88 6.32 15.03
C LEU A 34 -5.93 6.83 14.05
N SER A 35 -5.68 6.68 12.77
CA SER A 35 -6.62 6.95 11.68
C SER A 35 -6.80 5.70 10.85
N VAL A 36 -7.96 5.53 10.21
CA VAL A 36 -8.25 4.40 9.33
C VAL A 36 -7.15 4.25 8.28
N ASP A 37 -6.60 3.04 8.17
CA ASP A 37 -5.52 2.75 7.23
C ASP A 37 -5.23 1.25 7.11
N GLY A 38 -4.52 0.89 6.06
CA GLY A 38 -4.16 -0.49 5.77
C GLY A 38 -5.11 -1.17 4.77
N PRO A 39 -5.06 -2.51 4.70
CA PRO A 39 -4.20 -3.41 5.46
C PRO A 39 -2.72 -3.31 5.10
N TYR A 40 -1.84 -3.56 6.07
CA TYR A 40 -0.41 -3.77 5.87
C TYR A 40 -0.14 -5.26 5.96
N VAL A 41 0.54 -5.80 4.98
CA VAL A 41 0.76 -7.24 4.85
C VAL A 41 2.25 -7.55 4.90
N PHE A 42 2.64 -8.41 5.84
CA PHE A 42 4.03 -8.82 6.05
C PHE A 42 4.14 -10.33 5.87
N HIS A 43 4.99 -10.75 4.94
CA HIS A 43 5.39 -12.15 4.84
C HIS A 43 6.41 -12.47 5.92
N LEU A 44 6.11 -13.46 6.75
CA LEU A 44 6.96 -13.88 7.85
C LEU A 44 8.04 -14.88 7.37
N PRO A 45 9.19 -14.95 8.06
CA PRO A 45 10.28 -15.85 7.67
C PRO A 45 9.92 -17.34 7.70
N ASP A 46 8.94 -17.72 8.53
CA ASP A 46 8.42 -19.08 8.66
C ASP A 46 7.38 -19.46 7.60
N GLY A 47 7.09 -18.56 6.65
CA GLY A 47 6.10 -18.75 5.61
C GLY A 47 4.70 -18.24 5.98
N GLY A 48 4.52 -17.74 7.20
CA GLY A 48 3.29 -17.15 7.66
C GLY A 48 3.03 -15.74 7.10
N LEU A 49 1.90 -15.16 7.50
CA LEU A 49 1.48 -13.82 7.10
C LEU A 49 0.99 -13.05 8.33
N ARG A 50 1.41 -11.79 8.46
CA ARG A 50 0.86 -10.85 9.44
C ARG A 50 0.13 -9.73 8.71
N VAL A 51 -1.11 -9.46 9.12
CA VAL A 51 -1.96 -8.43 8.54
C VAL A 51 -2.33 -7.43 9.64
N ILE A 52 -1.97 -6.17 9.43
CA ILE A 52 -2.24 -5.08 10.36
C ILE A 52 -3.14 -4.07 9.65
N ALA A 53 -4.20 -3.62 10.33
CA ALA A 53 -5.07 -2.54 9.82
C ALA A 53 -5.64 -1.70 10.96
N VAL A 54 -6.02 -0.48 10.65
CA VAL A 54 -6.78 0.40 11.52
C VAL A 54 -8.16 0.59 10.91
N ASN A 55 -9.20 0.17 11.64
CA ASN A 55 -10.58 0.23 11.17
C ASN A 55 -11.21 1.63 11.30
N LYS A 56 -12.48 1.79 10.91
CA LYS A 56 -13.22 3.06 10.99
C LYS A 56 -13.39 3.57 12.44
N GLU A 57 -13.43 2.66 13.40
CA GLU A 57 -13.49 2.94 14.84
C GLU A 57 -12.11 3.29 15.41
N ARG A 58 -11.09 3.40 14.55
CA ARG A 58 -9.69 3.69 14.92
C ARG A 58 -9.05 2.64 15.82
N LYS A 59 -9.55 1.43 15.76
CA LYS A 59 -8.99 0.29 16.46
C LYS A 59 -7.98 -0.43 15.56
N LEU A 60 -6.82 -0.72 16.13
CA LEU A 60 -5.80 -1.53 15.50
C LEU A 60 -6.25 -2.99 15.51
N THR A 61 -6.17 -3.64 14.35
CA THR A 61 -6.27 -5.08 14.20
C THR A 61 -4.90 -5.61 13.77
N ASP A 62 -4.49 -6.73 14.37
CA ASP A 62 -3.19 -7.37 14.10
C ASP A 62 -3.43 -8.88 14.10
N THR A 63 -3.42 -9.45 12.90
CA THR A 63 -3.76 -10.86 12.70
C THR A 63 -2.56 -11.58 12.11
N VAL A 64 -2.20 -12.72 12.70
CA VAL A 64 -1.13 -13.60 12.22
C VAL A 64 -1.74 -14.89 11.70
N TYR A 65 -1.36 -15.26 10.50
CA TYR A 65 -1.68 -16.54 9.87
C TYR A 65 -0.41 -17.37 9.82
N ALA A 66 -0.45 -18.59 10.32
CA ALA A 66 0.68 -19.52 10.29
C ALA A 66 1.06 -19.92 8.86
N GLU A 67 0.05 -19.95 7.98
CA GLU A 67 0.19 -20.17 6.53
C GLU A 67 -0.61 -19.11 5.80
N VAL A 68 -0.19 -18.74 4.59
CA VAL A 68 -0.93 -17.78 3.77
C VAL A 68 -2.25 -18.43 3.31
N PRO A 69 -3.42 -17.91 3.73
CA PRO A 69 -4.68 -18.51 3.34
C PRO A 69 -4.87 -18.42 1.82
N GLU A 70 -5.29 -19.53 1.22
CA GLU A 70 -5.66 -19.54 -0.19
C GLU A 70 -6.86 -18.59 -0.40
N ASN A 71 -6.74 -17.69 -1.38
CA ASN A 71 -7.79 -16.72 -1.69
C ASN A 71 -8.11 -15.71 -0.57
N LEU A 72 -7.12 -15.31 0.24
CA LEU A 72 -7.32 -14.28 1.26
C LEU A 72 -7.83 -12.98 0.63
N LEU A 73 -9.02 -12.55 1.08
CA LEU A 73 -9.59 -11.26 0.72
C LEU A 73 -9.28 -10.23 1.79
N LEU A 74 -8.68 -9.14 1.36
CA LEU A 74 -8.34 -7.99 2.19
C LEU A 74 -9.31 -6.85 1.90
N THR A 75 -9.86 -6.23 2.93
CA THR A 75 -10.71 -5.05 2.78
C THR A 75 -9.89 -3.79 2.95
N VAL A 76 -9.88 -2.97 1.92
CA VAL A 76 -9.23 -1.65 1.92
C VAL A 76 -10.27 -0.58 2.17
N ILE A 77 -10.01 0.30 3.11
CA ILE A 77 -10.94 1.38 3.50
C ILE A 77 -10.22 2.71 3.27
N PRO A 78 -10.59 3.47 2.22
CA PRO A 78 -10.05 4.81 2.03
C PRO A 78 -10.39 5.72 3.20
N HIS A 79 -9.50 6.67 3.53
CA HIS A 79 -9.61 7.51 4.71
C HIS A 79 -10.82 8.44 4.65
N LYS A 80 -11.02 9.11 3.54
CA LYS A 80 -12.02 10.18 3.46
C LYS A 80 -13.02 10.04 2.31
N TYR A 81 -12.53 9.72 1.13
CA TYR A 81 -13.34 9.67 -0.09
C TYR A 81 -13.33 8.27 -0.69
N GLY A 82 -14.45 7.92 -1.35
CA GLY A 82 -14.64 6.61 -1.94
C GLY A 82 -15.32 5.63 -1.00
N HIS A 83 -15.46 4.41 -1.45
CA HIS A 83 -16.05 3.31 -0.69
C HIS A 83 -15.01 2.20 -0.45
N PRO A 84 -15.20 1.34 0.57
CA PRO A 84 -14.36 0.18 0.78
C PRO A 84 -14.36 -0.74 -0.44
N PHE A 85 -13.22 -1.36 -0.71
CA PHE A 85 -13.11 -2.36 -1.77
C PHE A 85 -12.28 -3.56 -1.29
N GLN A 86 -12.46 -4.67 -1.99
CA GLN A 86 -11.76 -5.90 -1.66
C GLN A 86 -10.64 -6.17 -2.64
N VAL A 87 -9.55 -6.71 -2.11
CA VAL A 87 -8.38 -7.12 -2.87
C VAL A 87 -8.03 -8.56 -2.50
N ARG A 88 -7.89 -9.40 -3.51
CA ARG A 88 -7.41 -10.78 -3.31
C ARG A 88 -5.89 -10.78 -3.22
N LEU A 89 -5.35 -11.30 -2.13
CA LEU A 89 -3.93 -11.49 -2.02
C LEU A 89 -3.50 -12.66 -2.92
N GLN A 90 -2.60 -12.39 -3.84
CA GLN A 90 -2.06 -13.38 -4.78
C GLN A 90 -0.55 -13.31 -4.78
N LYS A 91 0.09 -14.39 -5.23
CA LYS A 91 1.54 -14.36 -5.47
C LYS A 91 1.82 -13.38 -6.60
N PRO A 92 2.68 -12.37 -6.38
CA PRO A 92 2.98 -11.40 -7.43
C PRO A 92 3.70 -12.06 -8.59
N GLU A 93 3.23 -11.77 -9.80
CA GLU A 93 3.90 -12.16 -11.03
C GLU A 93 4.78 -11.02 -11.53
N ARG A 94 5.99 -11.35 -11.95
CA ARG A 94 6.91 -10.37 -12.52
C ARG A 94 6.40 -9.95 -13.90
N GLN A 95 6.12 -8.68 -14.06
CA GLN A 95 5.77 -8.12 -15.37
C GLN A 95 6.99 -8.16 -16.31
N PRO A 96 6.79 -8.46 -17.60
CA PRO A 96 7.88 -8.36 -18.57
C PRO A 96 8.33 -6.90 -18.69
N TRP A 97 9.62 -6.71 -18.89
CA TRP A 97 10.21 -5.37 -19.10
C TRP A 97 9.98 -4.83 -20.53
N ASN A 98 9.65 -5.71 -21.47
CA ASN A 98 9.32 -5.38 -22.86
C ASN A 98 7.92 -5.87 -23.17
N MET A 99 7.07 -4.98 -23.65
CA MET A 99 5.65 -5.24 -23.90
C MET A 99 5.25 -4.67 -25.26
N MET A 100 4.30 -5.33 -25.91
CA MET A 100 3.66 -4.76 -27.11
C MET A 100 2.84 -3.54 -26.72
N PRO A 101 2.91 -2.46 -27.52
CA PRO A 101 2.06 -1.29 -27.32
C PRO A 101 0.57 -1.67 -27.34
N ALA A 102 -0.20 -1.08 -26.44
CA ALA A 102 -1.65 -1.15 -26.48
C ALA A 102 -2.22 -0.07 -27.42
N GLU A 103 -3.48 -0.22 -27.82
CA GLU A 103 -4.20 0.80 -28.60
C GLU A 103 -4.28 2.12 -27.82
N LYS A 104 -4.53 2.04 -26.49
CA LYS A 104 -4.60 3.20 -25.61
C LYS A 104 -3.71 3.00 -24.41
N ILE A 105 -3.00 4.05 -24.04
CA ILE A 105 -2.17 4.10 -22.85
C ILE A 105 -2.57 5.35 -22.06
N LEU A 106 -3.06 5.16 -20.84
CA LEU A 106 -3.22 6.26 -19.89
C LEU A 106 -1.97 6.35 -19.03
N VAL A 107 -1.35 7.52 -19.00
CA VAL A 107 -0.19 7.80 -18.13
C VAL A 107 -0.59 8.81 -17.08
N LEU A 108 -0.33 8.50 -15.81
CA LEU A 108 -0.59 9.36 -14.66
C LEU A 108 0.68 9.48 -13.83
N SER A 109 0.79 10.60 -13.11
CA SER A 109 1.92 10.88 -12.21
C SER A 109 1.41 11.57 -10.95
N ASP A 110 2.19 11.49 -9.88
CA ASP A 110 2.06 12.29 -8.65
C ASP A 110 0.67 12.24 -7.96
N PRO A 111 0.06 11.09 -7.73
CA PRO A 111 -1.22 11.05 -7.02
C PRO A 111 -1.07 11.38 -5.52
N HIS A 112 0.12 11.27 -4.94
CA HIS A 112 0.47 11.74 -3.60
C HIS A 112 -0.60 11.46 -2.54
N GLY A 113 -1.14 10.24 -2.49
CA GLY A 113 -2.15 9.84 -1.52
C GLY A 113 -3.49 10.57 -1.67
N ASP A 114 -3.76 11.24 -2.78
CA ASP A 114 -5.07 11.80 -3.13
C ASP A 114 -5.91 10.76 -3.89
N PHE A 115 -6.55 9.87 -3.12
CA PHE A 115 -7.38 8.80 -3.68
C PHE A 115 -8.57 9.34 -4.48
N HIS A 116 -9.17 10.47 -4.04
CA HIS A 116 -10.32 11.06 -4.72
C HIS A 116 -9.97 11.50 -6.14
N SER A 117 -8.92 12.29 -6.31
CA SER A 117 -8.47 12.73 -7.63
C SER A 117 -8.03 11.54 -8.48
N PHE A 118 -7.33 10.58 -7.89
CA PHE A 118 -6.87 9.38 -8.59
C PHE A 118 -8.02 8.58 -9.19
N ILE A 119 -9.01 8.17 -8.38
CA ILE A 119 -10.17 7.41 -8.88
C ILE A 119 -11.05 8.23 -9.85
N SER A 120 -11.15 9.56 -9.64
CA SER A 120 -11.92 10.43 -10.53
C SER A 120 -11.35 10.43 -11.94
N ILE A 121 -10.02 10.51 -12.08
CA ILE A 121 -9.35 10.44 -13.38
C ILE A 121 -9.54 9.04 -14.00
N LEU A 122 -9.32 7.98 -13.22
CA LEU A 122 -9.44 6.60 -13.71
C LEU A 122 -10.88 6.32 -14.22
N ARG A 123 -11.91 6.79 -13.51
CA ARG A 123 -13.31 6.67 -13.93
C ARG A 123 -13.60 7.49 -15.19
N ALA A 124 -13.19 8.75 -15.20
CA ALA A 124 -13.40 9.64 -16.36
C ALA A 124 -12.77 9.07 -17.63
N GLN A 125 -11.64 8.38 -17.53
CA GLN A 125 -10.96 7.70 -18.63
C GLN A 125 -11.43 6.26 -18.85
N LYS A 126 -12.45 5.80 -18.10
CA LYS A 126 -13.00 4.44 -18.16
C LYS A 126 -11.96 3.34 -17.95
N VAL A 127 -10.97 3.63 -17.11
CA VAL A 127 -9.98 2.63 -16.67
C VAL A 127 -10.58 1.71 -15.62
N ILE A 128 -11.43 2.26 -14.76
CA ILE A 128 -12.18 1.54 -13.74
C ILE A 128 -13.68 1.83 -13.84
N ASP A 129 -14.49 0.88 -13.37
CA ASP A 129 -15.91 1.07 -13.13
C ASP A 129 -16.19 1.74 -11.76
N GLU A 130 -17.48 1.84 -11.37
CA GLU A 130 -17.89 2.44 -10.10
C GLU A 130 -17.44 1.62 -8.87
N GLU A 131 -17.22 0.32 -9.01
CA GLU A 131 -16.76 -0.61 -7.99
C GLU A 131 -15.25 -0.77 -7.98
N TYR A 132 -14.51 0.08 -8.74
CA TYR A 132 -13.05 0.05 -8.91
C TYR A 132 -12.53 -1.22 -9.58
N ASN A 133 -13.33 -1.90 -10.40
CA ASN A 133 -12.84 -2.99 -11.23
C ASN A 133 -12.27 -2.46 -12.55
N TRP A 134 -11.34 -3.22 -13.11
CA TRP A 134 -10.73 -2.89 -14.39
C TRP A 134 -11.76 -2.90 -15.53
N SER A 135 -11.90 -1.81 -16.24
CA SER A 135 -12.80 -1.66 -17.38
C SER A 135 -12.10 -1.19 -18.68
N PHE A 136 -10.76 -1.11 -18.66
CA PHE A 136 -9.97 -0.59 -19.77
C PHE A 136 -9.61 -1.65 -20.84
N GLY A 137 -10.08 -2.88 -20.67
CA GLY A 137 -9.86 -3.99 -21.60
C GLY A 137 -8.39 -4.32 -21.78
N LYS A 138 -7.92 -4.40 -23.03
CA LYS A 138 -6.53 -4.73 -23.39
C LYS A 138 -5.57 -3.52 -23.36
N ASN A 139 -6.05 -2.37 -22.89
CA ASN A 139 -5.26 -1.14 -22.83
C ASN A 139 -4.29 -1.12 -21.64
N GLN A 140 -3.54 -0.04 -21.51
CA GLN A 140 -2.50 0.09 -20.50
C GLN A 140 -2.72 1.33 -19.63
N LEU A 141 -2.57 1.12 -18.31
CA LEU A 141 -2.39 2.18 -17.32
C LEU A 141 -0.93 2.19 -16.89
N VAL A 142 -0.32 3.36 -16.89
CA VAL A 142 1.05 3.57 -16.37
C VAL A 142 1.01 4.67 -15.33
N VAL A 143 1.39 4.37 -14.10
CA VAL A 143 1.55 5.36 -13.03
C VAL A 143 3.05 5.59 -12.83
N ILE A 144 3.49 6.84 -13.10
CA ILE A 144 4.89 7.24 -13.07
C ILE A 144 5.23 7.81 -11.68
N GLY A 145 5.15 6.96 -10.66
CA GLY A 145 5.62 7.26 -9.31
C GLY A 145 4.84 8.31 -8.54
N ASP A 146 5.46 8.67 -7.42
CA ASP A 146 5.03 9.67 -6.47
C ASP A 146 3.60 9.43 -5.92
N VAL A 147 3.33 8.17 -5.57
CA VAL A 147 2.14 7.78 -4.82
C VAL A 147 2.30 8.13 -3.35
N PHE A 148 3.54 8.00 -2.84
CA PHE A 148 3.86 8.33 -1.45
C PHE A 148 3.73 9.82 -1.13
N ASP A 149 3.61 10.08 0.15
CA ASP A 149 3.66 11.40 0.79
C ASP A 149 2.41 12.29 0.57
N ARG A 150 2.36 13.37 1.32
CA ARG A 150 1.42 14.50 1.25
C ARG A 150 -0.05 14.15 1.52
N GLY A 151 -0.57 13.07 0.99
CA GLY A 151 -1.96 12.62 1.18
C GLY A 151 -2.12 11.56 2.26
N GLU A 152 -3.37 11.21 2.53
CA GLU A 152 -3.72 10.27 3.60
C GLU A 152 -4.13 8.89 3.07
N ASP A 153 -4.21 8.71 1.74
CA ASP A 153 -4.69 7.47 1.11
C ASP A 153 -3.62 6.77 0.26
N VAL A 154 -2.34 6.93 0.62
CA VAL A 154 -1.22 6.24 -0.05
C VAL A 154 -1.46 4.73 -0.10
N THR A 155 -1.81 4.14 1.04
CA THR A 155 -2.06 2.70 1.16
C THR A 155 -3.23 2.25 0.28
N ALA A 156 -4.32 3.04 0.23
CA ALA A 156 -5.48 2.73 -0.61
C ALA A 156 -5.15 2.79 -2.11
N ILE A 157 -4.34 3.77 -2.55
CA ILE A 157 -3.88 3.86 -3.94
C ILE A 157 -3.03 2.65 -4.32
N PHE A 158 -2.07 2.24 -3.47
CA PHE A 158 -1.25 1.05 -3.75
C PHE A 158 -2.08 -0.23 -3.82
N TRP A 159 -3.06 -0.40 -2.93
CA TRP A 159 -3.96 -1.56 -3.00
C TRP A 159 -4.84 -1.54 -4.25
N LEU A 160 -5.30 -0.36 -4.67
CA LEU A 160 -6.04 -0.26 -5.92
C LEU A 160 -5.14 -0.61 -7.12
N LEU A 161 -3.93 -0.08 -7.18
CA LEU A 161 -2.97 -0.44 -8.24
C LEU A 161 -2.67 -1.95 -8.27
N TYR A 162 -2.48 -2.57 -7.10
CA TYR A 162 -2.27 -4.01 -6.98
C TYR A 162 -3.48 -4.81 -7.51
N LYS A 163 -4.71 -4.40 -7.16
CA LYS A 163 -5.95 -5.00 -7.69
C LYS A 163 -6.02 -4.86 -9.20
N LEU A 164 -5.82 -3.64 -9.71
CA LEU A 164 -5.89 -3.35 -11.14
C LEU A 164 -4.81 -4.07 -11.95
N GLN A 165 -3.64 -4.32 -11.37
CA GLN A 165 -2.58 -5.10 -12.03
C GLN A 165 -3.04 -6.52 -12.33
N GLN A 166 -3.73 -7.16 -11.39
CA GLN A 166 -4.24 -8.53 -11.54
C GLN A 166 -5.39 -8.58 -12.55
N GLU A 167 -6.34 -7.67 -12.43
CA GLU A 167 -7.52 -7.62 -13.28
C GLU A 167 -7.17 -7.22 -14.72
N ALA A 168 -6.27 -6.27 -14.90
CA ALA A 168 -5.76 -5.89 -16.21
C ALA A 168 -5.10 -7.08 -16.91
N LEU A 169 -4.26 -7.82 -16.19
CA LEU A 169 -3.59 -9.00 -16.73
C LEU A 169 -4.60 -10.06 -17.20
N ALA A 170 -5.62 -10.32 -16.39
CA ALA A 170 -6.70 -11.25 -16.73
C ALA A 170 -7.50 -10.78 -17.97
N ALA A 171 -7.66 -9.48 -18.17
CA ALA A 171 -8.31 -8.88 -19.35
C ALA A 171 -7.40 -8.76 -20.58
N GLY A 172 -6.12 -9.16 -20.48
CA GLY A 172 -5.11 -9.01 -21.53
C GLY A 172 -4.53 -7.59 -21.65
N GLY A 173 -4.85 -6.72 -20.71
CA GLY A 173 -4.30 -5.37 -20.53
C GLY A 173 -3.11 -5.34 -19.56
N ARG A 174 -2.75 -4.14 -19.11
CA ARG A 174 -1.67 -3.94 -18.14
C ARG A 174 -1.94 -2.74 -17.24
N SER A 175 -1.59 -2.89 -15.98
CA SER A 175 -1.44 -1.76 -15.04
C SER A 175 -0.03 -1.79 -14.48
N LEU A 176 0.72 -0.72 -14.70
CA LEU A 176 2.13 -0.60 -14.37
C LEU A 176 2.33 0.53 -13.38
N PHE A 177 3.22 0.30 -12.42
CA PHE A 177 3.69 1.31 -11.50
C PHE A 177 5.21 1.42 -11.59
N LEU A 178 5.70 2.63 -11.80
CA LEU A 178 7.11 2.98 -11.79
C LEU A 178 7.43 3.73 -10.50
N LEU A 179 8.68 3.65 -10.05
CA LEU A 179 9.11 4.39 -8.86
C LEU A 179 9.40 5.84 -9.23
N GLY A 180 8.86 6.78 -8.46
CA GLY A 180 9.22 8.19 -8.50
C GLY A 180 10.27 8.53 -7.43
N ASN A 181 10.56 9.81 -7.26
CA ASN A 181 11.53 10.25 -6.27
C ASN A 181 10.98 10.14 -4.83
N HIS A 182 9.67 10.21 -4.61
CA HIS A 182 9.09 10.02 -3.29
C HIS A 182 9.14 8.55 -2.86
N GLU A 183 8.98 7.59 -3.73
CA GLU A 183 9.21 6.18 -3.44
C GLU A 183 10.69 5.93 -3.07
N GLU A 184 11.61 6.55 -3.79
CA GLU A 184 13.05 6.43 -3.51
C GLU A 184 13.40 7.04 -2.15
N MET A 185 12.80 8.16 -1.78
CA MET A 185 12.97 8.78 -0.47
C MET A 185 12.49 7.86 0.65
N GLU A 186 11.29 7.28 0.55
CA GLU A 186 10.75 6.34 1.52
C GLU A 186 11.62 5.08 1.65
N LEU A 187 12.09 4.53 0.53
CA LEU A 187 13.01 3.38 0.52
C LEU A 187 14.33 3.67 1.25
N ARG A 188 14.78 4.91 1.27
CA ARG A 188 15.96 5.36 2.03
C ARG A 188 15.65 5.74 3.48
N GLY A 189 14.38 5.69 3.89
CA GLY A 189 13.94 6.07 5.24
C GLY A 189 13.72 7.57 5.43
N ASN A 190 13.70 8.36 4.35
CA ASN A 190 13.40 9.77 4.42
C ASN A 190 11.89 10.02 4.34
N VAL A 191 11.24 10.04 5.49
CA VAL A 191 9.79 10.12 5.67
C VAL A 191 9.30 11.54 6.00
N ARG A 192 10.06 12.56 5.63
CA ARG A 192 9.78 13.95 6.03
C ARG A 192 8.43 14.48 5.56
N TYR A 193 7.93 14.00 4.44
CA TYR A 193 6.66 14.42 3.85
C TYR A 193 5.49 13.47 4.16
N ALA A 194 5.76 12.35 4.86
CA ALA A 194 4.72 11.42 5.29
C ALA A 194 3.76 12.08 6.29
N LYS A 195 2.47 11.80 6.14
CA LYS A 195 1.43 12.30 7.06
C LYS A 195 1.57 11.69 8.45
N ASP A 196 1.13 12.44 9.45
CA ASP A 196 1.20 12.04 10.85
C ASP A 196 0.46 10.73 11.12
N LYS A 197 -0.58 10.39 10.34
CA LYS A 197 -1.29 9.10 10.50
C LYS A 197 -0.35 7.91 10.36
N TYR A 198 0.59 7.96 9.40
CA TYR A 198 1.57 6.89 9.18
C TYR A 198 2.61 6.86 10.31
N LYS A 199 3.09 8.04 10.72
CA LYS A 199 4.03 8.18 11.83
C LYS A 199 3.42 7.68 13.15
N ASN A 200 2.16 8.06 13.42
CA ASN A 200 1.44 7.63 14.61
C ASN A 200 1.23 6.11 14.64
N LEU A 201 0.93 5.49 13.51
CA LEU A 201 0.82 4.04 13.41
C LEU A 201 2.17 3.35 13.65
N ALA A 202 3.24 3.82 13.02
CA ALA A 202 4.58 3.29 13.22
C ALA A 202 5.02 3.38 14.67
N ASP A 203 4.78 4.51 15.32
CA ASP A 203 5.08 4.71 16.74
C ASP A 203 4.27 3.74 17.63
N THR A 204 2.98 3.54 17.31
CA THR A 204 2.11 2.58 18.02
C THR A 204 2.62 1.16 17.89
N LEU A 205 3.12 0.80 16.71
CA LEU A 205 3.73 -0.50 16.42
C LEU A 205 5.19 -0.59 16.92
N LYS A 206 5.73 0.48 17.54
CA LYS A 206 7.12 0.61 17.98
C LYS A 206 8.14 0.38 16.86
N VAL A 207 7.77 0.77 15.66
CA VAL A 207 8.66 0.75 14.50
C VAL A 207 9.34 2.10 14.40
N LYS A 208 10.66 2.09 14.25
CA LYS A 208 11.44 3.33 14.06
C LYS A 208 11.55 3.63 12.57
N TYR A 209 11.16 4.83 12.20
CA TYR A 209 11.64 5.41 10.95
C TYR A 209 13.15 5.66 11.10
N LYS A 210 13.92 5.39 10.07
CA LYS A 210 15.31 5.85 10.01
C LYS A 210 15.27 7.25 9.40
N ASP A 211 15.75 8.23 10.18
CA ASP A 211 16.11 9.55 9.66
C ASP A 211 17.38 9.46 8.83
#